data_a45aecb4744628d7b462e0a9f182b11d
#
_entry.id   a45aecb4744628d7b462e0a9f182b11d
#
_cell.length_a   1.000
_cell.length_b   1.000
_cell.length_c   1.000
_cell.angle_alpha   90.00
_cell.angle_beta   90.00
_cell.angle_gamma   90.00
#
_symmetry.space_group_name_H-M   'P 1'
#
loop_
_entity.id
_entity.type
_entity.pdbx_description
1 polymer ?
#
loop_
_entity_poly.entity_id
_entity_poly.type
_entity_poly.pdbx_seq_one_letter_code
_entity_poly.pdbx_strand_id
1 'polypeptide(L)'
;MPNPRPPISPGCSKAFIFVVGRLFPLSFGLGGLIFLGVGLWAINKGMQSENWDKETATIISSEIERKQSSSKGPQGVTKTSTSYSVRVKYSYTVEGSNYEGNTVGFGTMSHNEKSDAQEELKSYPKGKTIDVYYDPENPSDSVLKKGVFWPMYIVIAVS
;
A
#
# COMPACT_ATOMS: atom_id res chain seq x y z
N MET A 1 10.97 -19.61 58.73
CA MET A 1 11.35 -20.61 57.71
C MET A 1 10.81 -20.12 56.36
N PRO A 2 11.64 -19.86 55.37
CA PRO A 2 11.13 -19.43 54.05
C PRO A 2 10.51 -20.61 53.31
N ASN A 3 9.32 -20.37 52.76
CA ASN A 3 8.53 -21.35 51.99
C ASN A 3 9.28 -21.70 50.70
N PRO A 4 9.52 -22.98 50.40
CA PRO A 4 10.20 -23.40 49.16
C PRO A 4 9.31 -23.07 47.94
N ARG A 5 9.91 -22.43 46.92
CA ARG A 5 9.25 -22.14 45.63
C ARG A 5 8.88 -23.45 44.93
N PRO A 6 7.67 -23.56 44.38
CA PRO A 6 7.30 -24.75 43.63
C PRO A 6 8.24 -24.94 42.42
N PRO A 7 8.60 -26.19 42.06
CA PRO A 7 9.45 -26.46 40.91
C PRO A 7 8.72 -26.08 39.61
N ILE A 8 9.42 -25.36 38.74
CA ILE A 8 8.92 -25.01 37.40
C ILE A 8 8.77 -26.31 36.62
N SER A 9 7.56 -26.62 36.15
CA SER A 9 7.26 -27.86 35.43
C SER A 9 8.05 -27.92 34.11
N PRO A 10 8.79 -28.99 33.82
CA PRO A 10 9.65 -29.10 32.63
C PRO A 10 8.89 -29.11 31.28
N GLY A 11 7.57 -29.23 31.30
CA GLY A 11 6.73 -29.22 30.10
C GLY A 11 6.54 -27.85 29.47
N CYS A 12 6.53 -26.79 30.28
CA CYS A 12 6.32 -25.41 29.81
C CYS A 12 7.51 -24.86 29.02
N SER A 13 8.74 -25.28 29.34
CA SER A 13 9.96 -24.83 28.68
C SER A 13 10.11 -25.40 27.24
N LYS A 14 9.75 -26.66 27.02
CA LYS A 14 9.86 -27.31 25.70
C LYS A 14 8.83 -26.72 24.72
N ALA A 15 7.59 -26.49 25.14
CA ALA A 15 6.58 -25.84 24.32
C ALA A 15 6.96 -24.41 23.98
N PHE A 16 7.50 -23.65 24.93
CA PHE A 16 7.97 -22.28 24.72
C PHE A 16 9.14 -22.21 23.71
N ILE A 17 10.13 -23.11 23.84
CA ILE A 17 11.28 -23.21 22.92
C ILE A 17 10.82 -23.60 21.52
N PHE A 18 9.83 -24.50 21.39
CA PHE A 18 9.28 -24.92 20.10
C PHE A 18 8.53 -23.75 19.41
N VAL A 19 7.70 -23.03 20.15
CA VAL A 19 6.93 -21.87 19.64
C VAL A 19 7.88 -20.75 19.22
N VAL A 20 8.79 -20.34 20.08
CA VAL A 20 9.72 -19.22 19.82
C VAL A 20 10.80 -19.63 18.80
N GLY A 21 11.33 -20.85 18.89
CA GLY A 21 12.43 -21.29 18.04
C GLY A 21 12.03 -21.71 16.63
N ARG A 22 10.79 -22.15 16.42
CA ARG A 22 10.32 -22.64 15.09
C ARG A 22 9.12 -21.93 14.52
N LEU A 23 8.07 -21.66 15.30
CA LEU A 23 6.87 -21.00 14.78
C LEU A 23 7.09 -19.52 14.54
N PHE A 24 7.87 -18.85 15.38
CA PHE A 24 8.14 -17.42 15.24
C PHE A 24 8.96 -17.10 13.96
N PRO A 25 10.09 -17.78 13.65
CA PRO A 25 10.80 -17.55 12.39
C PRO A 25 9.99 -17.94 11.15
N LEU A 26 9.15 -18.99 11.23
CA LEU A 26 8.28 -19.41 10.13
C LEU A 26 7.21 -18.34 9.81
N SER A 27 6.62 -17.71 10.82
CA SER A 27 5.64 -16.65 10.62
C SER A 27 6.27 -15.39 9.98
N PHE A 28 7.51 -15.06 10.36
CA PHE A 28 8.27 -13.97 9.74
C PHE A 28 8.68 -14.31 8.31
N GLY A 29 9.09 -15.54 8.04
CA GLY A 29 9.43 -16.01 6.69
C GLY A 29 8.23 -15.96 5.75
N LEU A 30 7.07 -16.43 6.20
CA LEU A 30 5.85 -16.42 5.41
C LEU A 30 5.37 -14.97 5.16
N GLY A 31 5.38 -14.11 6.19
CA GLY A 31 5.05 -12.69 6.07
C GLY A 31 5.99 -11.95 5.10
N GLY A 32 7.29 -12.23 5.18
CA GLY A 32 8.30 -11.69 4.28
C GLY A 32 8.08 -12.09 2.83
N LEU A 33 7.75 -13.36 2.55
CA LEU A 33 7.44 -13.84 1.20
C LEU A 33 6.20 -13.17 0.60
N ILE A 34 5.14 -12.98 1.39
CA ILE A 34 3.94 -12.27 0.94
C ILE A 34 4.28 -10.82 0.60
N PHE A 35 5.07 -10.16 1.47
CA PHE A 35 5.47 -8.77 1.27
C PHE A 35 6.33 -8.59 0.00
N LEU A 36 7.27 -9.52 -0.23
CA LEU A 36 8.07 -9.58 -1.46
C LEU A 36 7.18 -9.81 -2.69
N GLY A 37 6.22 -10.73 -2.62
CA GLY A 37 5.31 -11.02 -3.73
C GLY A 37 4.47 -9.80 -4.13
N VAL A 38 3.88 -9.10 -3.15
CA VAL A 38 3.10 -7.88 -3.39
C VAL A 38 4.00 -6.74 -3.93
N GLY A 39 5.20 -6.60 -3.37
CA GLY A 39 6.18 -5.61 -3.84
C GLY A 39 6.60 -5.84 -5.29
N LEU A 40 6.98 -7.06 -5.63
CA LEU A 40 7.36 -7.44 -6.99
C LEU A 40 6.20 -7.28 -7.99
N TRP A 41 4.97 -7.64 -7.59
CA TRP A 41 3.78 -7.44 -8.40
C TRP A 41 3.54 -5.95 -8.69
N ALA A 42 3.62 -5.09 -7.69
CA ALA A 42 3.42 -3.64 -7.86
C ALA A 42 4.49 -3.02 -8.77
N ILE A 43 5.76 -3.45 -8.64
CA ILE A 43 6.86 -3.01 -9.50
C ILE A 43 6.63 -3.46 -10.93
N ASN A 44 6.27 -4.73 -11.13
CA ASN A 44 6.03 -5.28 -12.45
C ASN A 44 4.87 -4.54 -13.16
N LYS A 45 3.74 -4.31 -12.48
CA LYS A 45 2.63 -3.51 -13.01
C LYS A 45 3.05 -2.06 -13.29
N GLY A 46 3.84 -1.45 -12.41
CA GLY A 46 4.38 -0.11 -12.63
C GLY A 46 5.28 -0.03 -13.87
N MET A 47 6.15 -1.01 -14.08
CA MET A 47 7.01 -1.10 -15.27
C MET A 47 6.19 -1.38 -16.55
N GLN A 48 5.19 -2.25 -16.48
CA GLN A 48 4.28 -2.50 -17.61
C GLN A 48 3.52 -1.25 -18.00
N SER A 49 3.13 -0.42 -17.04
CA SER A 49 2.37 0.82 -17.30
C SER A 49 3.13 1.84 -18.15
N GLU A 50 4.45 1.74 -18.28
CA GLU A 50 5.23 2.59 -19.20
C GLU A 50 4.82 2.38 -20.67
N ASN A 51 4.40 1.15 -21.02
CA ASN A 51 3.97 0.77 -22.37
C ASN A 51 2.44 0.82 -22.56
N TRP A 52 1.70 1.27 -21.54
CA TRP A 52 0.24 1.34 -21.60
C TRP A 52 -0.23 2.42 -22.56
N ASP A 53 -1.34 2.15 -23.21
CA ASP A 53 -1.95 3.07 -24.15
C ASP A 53 -2.55 4.27 -23.43
N LYS A 54 -2.53 5.39 -24.12
CA LYS A 54 -3.01 6.66 -23.60
C LYS A 54 -4.40 6.96 -24.12
N GLU A 55 -5.30 7.37 -23.22
CA GLU A 55 -6.63 7.85 -23.54
C GLU A 55 -6.98 9.09 -22.68
N THR A 56 -8.09 9.69 -22.97
CA THR A 56 -8.62 10.87 -22.27
C THR A 56 -9.66 10.44 -21.24
N ALA A 57 -9.46 10.83 -19.99
CA ALA A 57 -10.39 10.57 -18.89
C ALA A 57 -10.99 11.85 -18.33
N THR A 58 -12.20 11.75 -17.79
CA THR A 58 -12.87 12.83 -17.06
C THR A 58 -12.95 12.48 -15.59
N ILE A 59 -12.53 13.40 -14.71
CA ILE A 59 -12.61 13.23 -13.26
C ILE A 59 -14.07 13.27 -12.81
N ILE A 60 -14.56 12.16 -12.24
CA ILE A 60 -15.91 12.04 -11.69
C ILE A 60 -15.96 12.63 -10.28
N SER A 61 -15.01 12.27 -9.45
CA SER A 61 -14.89 12.75 -8.07
C SER A 61 -13.45 12.68 -7.59
N SER A 62 -13.12 13.57 -6.67
CA SER A 62 -11.84 13.54 -5.96
C SER A 62 -12.08 13.94 -4.51
N GLU A 63 -11.47 13.21 -3.58
CA GLU A 63 -11.62 13.42 -2.14
C GLU A 63 -10.35 13.05 -1.39
N ILE A 64 -10.21 13.56 -0.16
CA ILE A 64 -9.12 13.20 0.74
C ILE A 64 -9.63 12.14 1.72
N GLU A 65 -9.05 10.96 1.67
CA GLU A 65 -9.26 9.91 2.65
C GLU A 65 -8.28 10.10 3.82
N ARG A 66 -8.81 10.17 5.04
CA ARG A 66 -8.01 10.19 6.27
C ARG A 66 -7.93 8.78 6.85
N LYS A 67 -6.73 8.27 7.04
CA LYS A 67 -6.47 7.01 7.75
C LYS A 67 -5.76 7.29 9.06
N GLN A 68 -6.24 6.68 10.13
CA GLN A 68 -5.64 6.73 11.44
C GLN A 68 -5.20 5.35 11.87
N SER A 69 -3.91 5.20 12.18
CA SER A 69 -3.31 3.95 12.66
C SER A 69 -2.81 4.15 14.09
N SER A 70 -3.13 3.22 14.97
CA SER A 70 -2.66 3.23 16.36
C SER A 70 -1.81 2.01 16.61
N SER A 71 -0.59 2.20 17.10
CA SER A 71 0.29 1.11 17.55
C SER A 71 0.62 1.26 19.03
N LYS A 72 0.55 0.15 19.77
CA LYS A 72 1.00 0.10 21.17
C LYS A 72 2.49 -0.23 21.20
N GLY A 73 3.28 0.68 21.75
CA GLY A 73 4.69 0.45 22.01
C GLY A 73 4.95 -0.51 23.20
N PRO A 74 6.21 -0.98 23.38
CA PRO A 74 6.59 -1.95 24.42
C PRO A 74 6.30 -1.52 25.86
N GLN A 75 6.12 -0.22 26.11
CA GLN A 75 5.82 0.36 27.43
C GLN A 75 4.36 0.77 27.61
N GLY A 76 3.44 0.24 26.76
CA GLY A 76 2.02 0.56 26.83
C GLY A 76 1.64 1.95 26.26
N VAL A 77 2.62 2.70 25.74
CA VAL A 77 2.37 4.00 25.10
C VAL A 77 1.72 3.78 23.75
N THR A 78 0.52 4.31 23.56
CA THR A 78 -0.17 4.27 22.26
C THR A 78 0.35 5.41 21.38
N LYS A 79 0.99 5.06 20.26
CA LYS A 79 1.38 6.02 19.23
C LYS A 79 0.32 6.00 18.13
N THR A 80 -0.33 7.14 17.92
CA THR A 80 -1.32 7.33 16.85
C THR A 80 -0.65 8.08 15.71
N SER A 81 -0.76 7.53 14.51
CA SER A 81 -0.30 8.13 13.26
C SER A 81 -1.51 8.42 12.38
N THR A 82 -1.57 9.60 11.79
CA THR A 82 -2.61 9.98 10.83
C THR A 82 -1.94 10.16 9.47
N SER A 83 -2.57 9.63 8.43
CA SER A 83 -2.16 9.83 7.05
C SER A 83 -3.34 10.24 6.17
N TYR A 84 -3.06 10.97 5.11
CA TYR A 84 -4.03 11.51 4.16
C TYR A 84 -3.69 11.02 2.77
N SER A 85 -4.68 10.46 2.05
CA SER A 85 -4.51 9.97 0.68
C SER A 85 -5.54 10.62 -0.22
N VAL A 86 -5.13 11.03 -1.41
CA VAL A 86 -6.06 11.54 -2.42
C VAL A 86 -6.70 10.36 -3.15
N ARG A 87 -8.04 10.33 -3.14
CA ARG A 87 -8.85 9.36 -3.88
C ARG A 87 -9.46 10.07 -5.09
N VAL A 88 -9.18 9.55 -6.27
CA VAL A 88 -9.71 10.09 -7.52
C VAL A 88 -10.49 9.00 -8.22
N LYS A 89 -11.71 9.31 -8.67
CA LYS A 89 -12.46 8.47 -9.60
C LYS A 89 -12.55 9.18 -10.95
N TYR A 90 -12.32 8.44 -12.01
CA TYR A 90 -12.36 8.96 -13.38
C TYR A 90 -13.00 7.96 -14.31
N SER A 91 -13.60 8.46 -15.40
CA SER A 91 -14.15 7.66 -16.47
C SER A 91 -13.43 7.94 -17.77
N TYR A 92 -13.30 6.94 -18.61
CA TYR A 92 -12.72 7.01 -19.95
C TYR A 92 -13.38 6.00 -20.85
N THR A 93 -13.19 6.15 -22.17
CA THR A 93 -13.82 5.29 -23.17
C THR A 93 -12.73 4.67 -24.03
N VAL A 94 -12.75 3.34 -24.15
CA VAL A 94 -11.86 2.59 -25.03
C VAL A 94 -12.72 1.80 -26.01
N GLU A 95 -12.50 1.98 -27.30
CA GLU A 95 -13.23 1.28 -28.36
C GLU A 95 -14.76 1.33 -28.21
N GLY A 96 -15.28 2.46 -27.73
CA GLY A 96 -16.73 2.67 -27.52
C GLY A 96 -17.29 2.09 -26.22
N SER A 97 -16.49 1.42 -25.41
CA SER A 97 -16.86 0.93 -24.07
C SER A 97 -16.40 1.89 -22.98
N ASN A 98 -17.27 2.17 -22.00
CA ASN A 98 -16.95 3.05 -20.88
C ASN A 98 -16.32 2.26 -19.73
N TYR A 99 -15.23 2.79 -19.19
CA TYR A 99 -14.51 2.26 -18.05
C TYR A 99 -14.39 3.31 -16.94
N GLU A 100 -14.28 2.84 -15.71
CA GLU A 100 -14.00 3.69 -14.54
C GLU A 100 -12.70 3.22 -13.87
N GLY A 101 -11.87 4.17 -13.48
CA GLY A 101 -10.64 3.92 -12.74
C GLY A 101 -10.59 4.74 -11.43
N ASN A 102 -9.74 4.29 -10.52
CA ASN A 102 -9.51 4.96 -9.24
C ASN A 102 -8.03 4.96 -8.82
N THR A 103 -7.14 4.48 -9.66
CA THR A 103 -5.71 4.39 -9.38
C THR A 103 -5.00 5.62 -9.94
N VAL A 104 -4.40 6.42 -9.07
CA VAL A 104 -3.60 7.59 -9.50
C VAL A 104 -2.27 7.14 -10.06
N GLY A 105 -1.62 6.16 -9.45
CA GLY A 105 -0.37 5.58 -9.91
C GLY A 105 0.10 4.47 -8.97
N PHE A 106 1.06 3.67 -9.43
CA PHE A 106 1.62 2.58 -8.63
C PHE A 106 2.62 3.14 -7.62
N GLY A 107 2.43 2.79 -6.33
CA GLY A 107 3.31 3.25 -5.26
C GLY A 107 3.07 4.70 -4.82
N THR A 108 1.88 5.29 -5.10
CA THR A 108 1.53 6.60 -4.56
C THR A 108 1.52 6.56 -3.04
N MET A 109 2.24 7.50 -2.42
CA MET A 109 2.36 7.58 -0.96
C MET A 109 1.21 8.43 -0.38
N SER A 110 0.82 8.08 0.84
CA SER A 110 -0.04 8.95 1.64
C SER A 110 0.78 10.09 2.25
N HIS A 111 0.16 11.24 2.38
CA HIS A 111 0.76 12.41 3.03
C HIS A 111 0.59 12.35 4.54
N ASN A 112 1.56 12.84 5.29
CA ASN A 112 1.46 13.00 6.73
C ASN A 112 0.69 14.27 7.11
N GLU A 113 0.73 15.26 6.24
CA GLU A 113 0.06 16.56 6.40
C GLU A 113 -1.17 16.66 5.49
N LYS A 114 -2.26 17.23 6.04
CA LYS A 114 -3.49 17.46 5.27
C LYS A 114 -3.30 18.49 4.16
N SER A 115 -2.44 19.49 4.39
CA SER A 115 -2.08 20.53 3.42
C SER A 115 -1.55 19.95 2.11
N ASP A 116 -0.65 18.96 2.21
CA ASP A 116 -0.02 18.33 1.05
C ASP A 116 -1.04 17.54 0.23
N ALA A 117 -1.92 16.80 0.93
CA ALA A 117 -3.04 16.12 0.27
C ALA A 117 -4.01 17.11 -0.40
N GLN A 118 -4.23 18.30 0.20
CA GLN A 118 -5.05 19.34 -0.39
C GLN A 118 -4.40 19.95 -1.64
N GLU A 119 -3.08 20.10 -1.65
CA GLU A 119 -2.34 20.58 -2.81
C GLU A 119 -2.40 19.57 -3.96
N GLU A 120 -2.19 18.29 -3.66
CA GLU A 120 -2.35 17.22 -4.66
C GLU A 120 -3.78 17.18 -5.21
N LEU A 121 -4.80 17.33 -4.36
CA LEU A 121 -6.21 17.31 -4.74
C LEU A 121 -6.55 18.40 -5.78
N LYS A 122 -5.91 19.58 -5.71
CA LYS A 122 -6.08 20.67 -6.68
C LYS A 122 -5.73 20.26 -8.11
N SER A 123 -4.91 19.24 -8.28
CA SER A 123 -4.55 18.70 -9.59
C SER A 123 -5.69 17.92 -10.23
N TYR A 124 -6.67 17.46 -9.46
CA TYR A 124 -7.76 16.58 -9.87
C TYR A 124 -9.15 17.15 -9.57
N PRO A 125 -9.51 18.39 -10.03
CA PRO A 125 -10.83 18.91 -9.80
C PRO A 125 -11.87 18.13 -10.60
N LYS A 126 -13.06 17.95 -10.02
CA LYS A 126 -14.20 17.31 -10.68
C LYS A 126 -14.51 17.95 -12.03
N GLY A 127 -14.76 17.12 -13.04
CA GLY A 127 -15.04 17.54 -14.42
C GLY A 127 -13.81 17.88 -15.25
N LYS A 128 -12.60 17.87 -14.66
CA LYS A 128 -11.37 18.08 -15.41
C LYS A 128 -11.08 16.89 -16.31
N THR A 129 -10.67 17.20 -17.52
CA THR A 129 -10.13 16.22 -18.49
C THR A 129 -8.64 16.03 -18.23
N ILE A 130 -8.19 14.77 -18.16
CA ILE A 130 -6.82 14.39 -17.87
C ILE A 130 -6.45 13.14 -18.68
N ASP A 131 -5.15 12.96 -18.93
CA ASP A 131 -4.65 11.74 -19.55
C ASP A 131 -4.78 10.55 -18.59
N VAL A 132 -5.24 9.42 -19.09
CA VAL A 132 -5.25 8.12 -18.45
C VAL A 132 -4.46 7.13 -19.28
N TYR A 133 -3.78 6.23 -18.60
CA TYR A 133 -3.05 5.13 -19.25
C TYR A 133 -3.69 3.81 -18.83
N TYR A 134 -4.05 2.98 -19.79
CA TYR A 134 -4.74 1.73 -19.56
C TYR A 134 -4.00 0.55 -20.18
N ASP A 135 -4.17 -0.62 -19.58
CA ASP A 135 -3.63 -1.87 -20.08
C ASP A 135 -4.40 -2.30 -21.33
N PRO A 136 -3.77 -2.39 -22.51
CA PRO A 136 -4.47 -2.79 -23.74
C PRO A 136 -5.02 -4.23 -23.66
N GLU A 137 -4.43 -5.10 -22.84
CA GLU A 137 -4.93 -6.46 -22.63
C GLU A 137 -6.11 -6.51 -21.63
N ASN A 138 -6.17 -5.52 -20.72
CA ASN A 138 -7.25 -5.39 -19.74
C ASN A 138 -7.62 -3.91 -19.54
N PRO A 139 -8.48 -3.32 -20.37
CA PRO A 139 -8.81 -1.90 -20.31
C PRO A 139 -9.42 -1.41 -19.00
N SER A 140 -9.84 -2.29 -18.09
CA SER A 140 -10.26 -1.90 -16.74
C SER A 140 -9.11 -1.55 -15.80
N ASP A 141 -7.88 -2.00 -16.11
CA ASP A 141 -6.67 -1.63 -15.39
C ASP A 141 -6.14 -0.31 -15.94
N SER A 142 -6.17 0.75 -15.14
CA SER A 142 -5.75 2.08 -15.58
C SER A 142 -5.13 2.90 -14.48
N VAL A 143 -4.27 3.85 -14.87
CA VAL A 143 -3.61 4.79 -13.97
C VAL A 143 -3.56 6.19 -14.59
N LEU A 144 -3.53 7.22 -13.75
CA LEU A 144 -3.32 8.61 -14.18
C LEU A 144 -1.84 8.97 -14.33
N LYS A 145 -0.95 8.23 -13.68
CA LYS A 145 0.52 8.43 -13.75
C LYS A 145 1.20 7.10 -14.05
N LYS A 146 2.00 7.06 -15.11
CA LYS A 146 2.81 5.91 -15.50
C LYS A 146 3.97 5.65 -14.53
N GLY A 147 4.46 4.42 -14.54
CA GLY A 147 5.68 4.03 -13.86
C GLY A 147 5.51 3.76 -12.38
N VAL A 148 6.65 3.49 -11.75
CA VAL A 148 6.75 3.27 -10.31
C VAL A 148 7.30 4.53 -9.66
N PHE A 149 6.70 4.94 -8.55
CA PHE A 149 7.23 6.07 -7.77
C PHE A 149 8.68 5.80 -7.36
N TRP A 150 9.60 6.65 -7.83
CA TRP A 150 11.05 6.45 -7.75
C TRP A 150 11.62 6.08 -6.36
N PRO A 151 11.10 6.54 -5.20
CA PRO A 151 11.59 6.09 -3.90
C PRO A 151 11.45 4.58 -3.66
N MET A 152 10.59 3.90 -4.40
CA MET A 152 10.45 2.44 -4.31
C MET A 152 11.70 1.69 -4.80
N TYR A 153 12.47 2.28 -5.72
CA TYR A 153 13.74 1.73 -6.18
C TYR A 153 14.85 1.79 -5.11
N ILE A 154 14.80 2.79 -4.20
CA ILE A 154 15.78 2.93 -3.12
C ILE A 154 15.66 1.79 -2.12
N VAL A 155 14.46 1.33 -1.83
CA VAL A 155 14.21 0.21 -0.90
C VAL A 155 14.84 -1.09 -1.41
N ILE A 156 14.89 -1.28 -2.72
CA ILE A 156 15.45 -2.48 -3.36
C ILE A 156 16.98 -2.41 -3.44
N ALA A 157 17.53 -1.22 -3.64
CA ALA A 157 18.99 -1.04 -3.78
C ALA A 157 19.75 -1.17 -2.43
N VAL A 158 19.05 -1.14 -1.29
CA VAL A 158 19.62 -1.20 0.07
C VAL A 158 19.43 -2.58 0.72
N SER A 159 18.71 -3.51 0.06
CA SER A 159 18.51 -4.90 0.52
C SER A 159 19.46 -5.86 -0.16
#